data_081da0af74e8e900e6903085d66dd121
#
_entry.id   081da0af74e8e900e6903085d66dd121
#
_cell.length_a   1.000
_cell.length_b   1.000
_cell.length_c   1.000
_cell.angle_alpha   90.00
_cell.angle_beta   90.00
_cell.angle_gamma   90.00
#
_symmetry.space_group_name_H-M   'P 1'
#
loop_
_entity.id
_entity.type
_entity.pdbx_description
1 polymer ?
#
loop_
_entity_poly.entity_id
_entity_poly.type
_entity_poly.pdbx_seq_one_letter_code
_entity_poly.pdbx_strand_id
1 'polypeptide(L)'
;ETLIDEFEAILKKLNIEYEIDWKLSGLPYLTEKDNLKDVVVQSVEKITGYSPDLNAKGGTSDGRFIAKMGTEIVELGPLNETIHQIDEHIKISELWTLKNIYTDILKGLNKKLA
;
A
#
# COMPACT_ATOMS: atom_id res chain seq x y z
N GLU A 1 20.85 -2.68 3.55
CA GLU A 1 22.32 -2.75 3.26
C GLU A 1 22.54 -3.18 1.81
N THR A 2 22.05 -4.31 1.35
CA THR A 2 22.31 -4.86 0.02
C THR A 2 22.03 -3.88 -1.13
N LEU A 3 20.93 -3.11 -1.08
CA LEU A 3 20.60 -2.15 -2.15
C LEU A 3 21.57 -0.96 -2.21
N ILE A 4 22.06 -0.50 -1.06
CA ILE A 4 23.08 0.55 -0.97
C ILE A 4 24.37 0.04 -1.58
N ASP A 5 24.81 -1.14 -1.17
CA ASP A 5 26.05 -1.76 -1.66
C ASP A 5 26.01 -1.99 -3.18
N GLU A 6 24.88 -2.48 -3.69
CA GLU A 6 24.68 -2.70 -5.13
C GLU A 6 24.70 -1.38 -5.91
N PHE A 7 24.04 -0.35 -5.40
CA PHE A 7 24.03 0.97 -6.03
C PHE A 7 25.43 1.58 -6.09
N GLU A 8 26.16 1.57 -4.97
CA GLU A 8 27.53 2.08 -4.94
C GLU A 8 28.49 1.28 -5.81
N ALA A 9 28.28 -0.04 -5.90
CA ALA A 9 29.07 -0.88 -6.80
C ALA A 9 28.88 -0.48 -8.28
N ILE A 10 27.66 -0.11 -8.67
CA ILE A 10 27.38 0.40 -10.03
C ILE A 10 28.13 1.72 -10.27
N LEU A 11 28.10 2.66 -9.34
CA LEU A 11 28.80 3.93 -9.47
C LEU A 11 30.31 3.73 -9.59
N LYS A 12 30.89 2.88 -8.76
CA LYS A 12 32.30 2.52 -8.82
C LYS A 12 32.68 1.87 -10.16
N LYS A 13 31.85 0.95 -10.67
CA LYS A 13 32.06 0.29 -11.96
C LYS A 13 32.04 1.28 -13.13
N LEU A 14 31.25 2.32 -13.02
CA LEU A 14 31.13 3.37 -14.04
C LEU A 14 32.18 4.49 -13.88
N ASN A 15 33.07 4.41 -12.89
CA ASN A 15 34.06 5.43 -12.53
C ASN A 15 33.41 6.82 -12.31
N ILE A 16 32.24 6.84 -11.69
CA ILE A 16 31.55 8.09 -11.32
C ILE A 16 32.09 8.54 -9.96
N GLU A 17 32.60 9.75 -9.89
CA GLU A 17 32.89 10.38 -8.60
C GLU A 17 31.58 10.83 -7.96
N TYR A 18 31.37 10.46 -6.69
CA TYR A 18 30.13 10.78 -5.97
C TYR A 18 30.37 11.05 -4.50
N GLU A 19 29.48 11.83 -3.92
CA GLU A 19 29.28 11.98 -2.50
C GLU A 19 27.81 11.68 -2.21
N ILE A 20 27.50 10.75 -1.32
CA ILE A 20 26.14 10.30 -1.02
C ILE A 20 25.93 10.30 0.49
N ASP A 21 24.90 11.01 0.92
CA ASP A 21 24.36 10.91 2.29
C ASP A 21 23.12 9.99 2.27
N TRP A 22 23.27 8.81 2.86
CA TRP A 22 22.19 7.82 2.92
C TRP A 22 21.27 8.06 4.11
N LYS A 23 20.01 8.41 3.83
CA LYS A 23 18.98 8.57 4.86
C LYS A 23 17.89 7.52 4.71
N LEU A 24 17.85 6.58 5.65
CA LEU A 24 16.76 5.59 5.71
C LEU A 24 15.47 6.24 6.22
N SER A 25 14.46 6.37 5.37
CA SER A 25 13.16 6.93 5.74
C SER A 25 12.19 5.90 6.35
N GLY A 26 12.40 4.62 6.11
CA GLY A 26 11.61 3.52 6.66
C GLY A 26 12.00 2.18 6.10
N LEU A 27 11.65 1.12 6.82
CA LEU A 27 11.81 -0.25 6.35
C LEU A 27 10.59 -0.67 5.52
N PRO A 28 10.78 -1.51 4.49
CA PRO A 28 9.67 -2.13 3.80
C PRO A 28 8.89 -3.05 4.74
N TYR A 29 7.63 -3.27 4.44
CA TYR A 29 6.80 -4.23 5.14
C TYR A 29 5.94 -5.02 4.15
N LEU A 30 5.54 -6.20 4.56
CA LEU A 30 4.62 -7.06 3.83
C LEU A 30 3.61 -7.63 4.83
N THR A 31 2.34 -7.58 4.49
CA THR A 31 1.28 -8.25 5.25
C THR A 31 1.24 -9.71 4.84
N GLU A 32 1.85 -10.57 5.65
CA GLU A 32 1.96 -12.02 5.39
C GLU A 32 0.66 -12.77 5.73
N LYS A 33 -0.05 -12.31 6.76
CA LYS A 33 -1.31 -12.92 7.19
C LYS A 33 -2.44 -12.57 6.24
N ASP A 34 -3.38 -13.48 6.10
CA ASP A 34 -4.45 -13.37 5.11
C ASP A 34 -5.79 -12.90 5.69
N ASN A 35 -5.92 -12.75 7.02
CA ASN A 35 -7.21 -12.46 7.65
C ASN A 35 -7.84 -11.14 7.21
N LEU A 36 -7.08 -10.04 7.29
CA LEU A 36 -7.54 -8.73 6.85
C LEU A 36 -7.59 -8.67 5.33
N LYS A 37 -6.55 -9.16 4.66
CA LYS A 37 -6.44 -9.18 3.21
C LYS A 37 -7.62 -9.88 2.55
N ASP A 38 -8.00 -11.08 3.03
CA ASP A 38 -9.13 -11.83 2.51
C ASP A 38 -10.46 -11.10 2.67
N VAL A 39 -10.68 -10.47 3.82
CA VAL A 39 -11.92 -9.69 4.06
C VAL A 39 -11.96 -8.49 3.12
N VAL A 40 -10.83 -7.82 2.90
CA VAL A 40 -10.77 -6.69 1.96
C VAL A 40 -11.06 -7.13 0.54
N VAL A 41 -10.40 -8.19 0.05
CA VAL A 41 -10.63 -8.73 -1.30
C VAL A 41 -12.11 -9.09 -1.50
N GLN A 42 -12.68 -9.86 -0.58
CA GLN A 42 -14.10 -10.27 -0.66
C GLN A 42 -15.04 -9.06 -0.66
N SER A 43 -14.75 -8.04 0.15
CA SER A 43 -15.59 -6.84 0.22
C SER A 43 -15.50 -6.01 -1.06
N VAL A 44 -14.30 -5.88 -1.65
CA VAL A 44 -14.12 -5.20 -2.94
C VAL A 44 -14.88 -5.94 -4.03
N GLU A 45 -14.67 -7.26 -4.17
CA GLU A 45 -15.38 -8.08 -5.18
C GLU A 45 -16.89 -7.98 -5.04
N LYS A 46 -17.40 -8.08 -3.83
CA LYS A 46 -18.84 -8.01 -3.55
C LYS A 46 -19.45 -6.68 -3.94
N ILE A 47 -18.78 -5.57 -3.70
CA ILE A 47 -19.32 -4.22 -3.93
C ILE A 47 -19.08 -3.75 -5.37
N THR A 48 -17.95 -4.11 -5.97
CA THR A 48 -17.56 -3.62 -7.30
C THR A 48 -17.81 -4.63 -8.43
N GLY A 49 -17.89 -5.90 -8.11
CA GLY A 49 -17.92 -7.00 -9.10
C GLY A 49 -16.55 -7.34 -9.71
N TYR A 50 -15.46 -6.71 -9.26
CA TYR A 50 -14.10 -6.92 -9.76
C TYR A 50 -13.19 -7.40 -8.65
N SER A 51 -12.30 -8.34 -8.97
CA SER A 51 -11.23 -8.75 -8.05
C SER A 51 -10.14 -7.68 -8.03
N PRO A 52 -9.71 -7.23 -6.84
CA PRO A 52 -8.64 -6.25 -6.73
C PRO A 52 -7.29 -6.85 -7.10
N ASP A 53 -6.41 -6.04 -7.72
CA ASP A 53 -5.01 -6.38 -7.92
C ASP A 53 -4.24 -6.19 -6.60
N LEU A 54 -3.67 -7.29 -6.09
CA LEU A 54 -2.84 -7.26 -4.89
C LEU A 54 -1.39 -7.00 -5.27
N ASN A 55 -0.90 -5.83 -4.98
CA ASN A 55 0.45 -5.43 -5.35
C ASN A 55 1.08 -4.49 -4.31
N ALA A 56 2.36 -4.18 -4.47
CA ALA A 56 3.09 -3.24 -3.63
C ALA A 56 3.33 -1.90 -4.35
N LYS A 57 2.45 -1.56 -5.30
CA LYS A 57 2.51 -0.28 -6.03
C LYS A 57 1.89 0.82 -5.19
N GLY A 58 2.37 2.03 -5.38
CA GLY A 58 1.81 3.21 -4.72
C GLY A 58 2.87 4.05 -4.01
N GLY A 59 2.41 5.08 -3.33
CA GLY A 59 3.26 5.97 -2.55
C GLY A 59 3.65 5.37 -1.19
N THR A 60 4.54 6.05 -0.51
CA THR A 60 4.92 5.71 0.85
C THR A 60 3.77 6.05 1.81
N SER A 61 3.39 5.11 2.66
CA SER A 61 2.31 5.27 3.64
C SER A 61 2.82 5.18 5.07
N ASP A 62 2.05 5.72 6.00
CA ASP A 62 2.31 5.63 7.44
C ASP A 62 2.07 4.22 7.99
N GLY A 63 1.47 3.33 7.20
CA GLY A 63 1.34 1.91 7.49
C GLY A 63 2.67 1.26 7.88
N ARG A 64 3.78 1.71 7.28
CA ARG A 64 5.14 1.26 7.60
C ARG A 64 5.53 1.38 9.08
N PHE A 65 4.95 2.33 9.81
CA PHE A 65 5.22 2.50 11.24
C PHE A 65 4.39 1.53 12.08
N ILE A 66 3.14 1.30 11.68
CA ILE A 66 2.20 0.42 12.37
C ILE A 66 2.54 -1.06 12.11
N ALA A 67 3.05 -1.38 10.91
CA ALA A 67 3.47 -2.74 10.56
C ALA A 67 4.49 -3.32 11.54
N LYS A 68 5.39 -2.48 12.08
CA LYS A 68 6.38 -2.90 13.09
C LYS A 68 5.77 -3.42 14.39
N MET A 69 4.50 -3.13 14.64
CA MET A 69 3.76 -3.61 15.82
C MET A 69 3.12 -5.00 15.57
N GLY A 70 3.37 -5.62 14.43
CA GLY A 70 2.79 -6.91 14.04
C GLY A 70 1.32 -6.82 13.61
N THR A 71 0.84 -5.62 13.29
CA THR A 71 -0.53 -5.38 12.80
C THR A 71 -0.61 -5.70 11.31
N GLU A 72 -1.68 -6.39 10.90
CA GLU A 72 -2.00 -6.57 9.49
C GLU A 72 -2.41 -5.22 8.88
N ILE A 73 -1.88 -4.91 7.71
CA ILE A 73 -2.16 -3.65 7.01
C ILE A 73 -2.53 -3.94 5.57
N VAL A 74 -3.60 -3.33 5.12
CA VAL A 74 -3.99 -3.26 3.72
C VAL A 74 -4.28 -1.81 3.37
N GLU A 75 -3.64 -1.32 2.33
CA GLU A 75 -3.91 0.00 1.80
C GLU A 75 -4.98 -0.11 0.72
N LEU A 76 -6.07 0.60 0.92
CA LEU A 76 -7.19 0.66 0.00
C LEU A 76 -7.68 2.09 -0.10
N GLY A 77 -7.74 2.62 -1.31
CA GLY A 77 -8.20 3.98 -1.57
C GLY A 77 -9.05 4.06 -2.84
N PRO A 78 -9.40 5.28 -3.26
CA PRO A 78 -10.04 5.52 -4.55
C PRO A 78 -9.07 5.21 -5.69
N LEU A 79 -9.57 5.24 -6.93
CA LEU A 79 -8.73 5.11 -8.11
C LEU A 79 -7.71 6.24 -8.17
N ASN A 80 -6.51 5.92 -8.61
CA ASN A 80 -5.31 6.74 -8.45
C ASN A 80 -4.90 7.46 -9.75
N GLU A 81 -5.86 7.72 -10.64
CA GLU A 81 -5.59 8.20 -12.00
C GLU A 81 -4.94 9.59 -12.03
N THR A 82 -5.23 10.43 -11.05
CA THR A 82 -4.75 11.83 -11.00
C THR A 82 -3.83 12.14 -9.82
N ILE A 83 -3.38 11.12 -9.10
CA ILE A 83 -2.49 11.32 -7.94
C ILE A 83 -1.23 12.10 -8.34
N HIS A 84 -0.86 13.07 -7.52
CA HIS A 84 0.30 13.96 -7.72
C HIS A 84 0.27 14.78 -9.02
N GLN A 85 -0.90 14.91 -9.65
CA GLN A 85 -1.08 15.76 -10.83
C GLN A 85 -1.69 17.11 -10.43
N ILE A 86 -1.55 18.10 -11.33
CA ILE A 86 -2.29 19.35 -11.22
C ILE A 86 -3.78 19.02 -11.33
N ASP A 87 -4.61 19.62 -10.48
CA ASP A 87 -6.06 19.33 -10.39
C ASP A 87 -6.36 17.88 -9.95
N GLU A 88 -5.57 17.32 -9.04
CA GLU A 88 -5.85 16.02 -8.43
C GLU A 88 -7.30 15.94 -7.93
N HIS A 89 -8.01 14.96 -8.38
CA HIS A 89 -9.43 14.79 -8.08
C HIS A 89 -9.87 13.33 -8.10
N ILE A 90 -11.02 13.07 -7.50
CA ILE A 90 -11.73 11.80 -7.58
C ILE A 90 -13.21 12.04 -7.86
N LYS A 91 -13.87 11.04 -8.42
CA LYS A 91 -15.32 11.10 -8.62
C LYS A 91 -16.05 10.91 -7.29
N ILE A 92 -17.07 11.72 -7.04
CA ILE A 92 -17.90 11.60 -5.81
C ILE A 92 -18.50 10.20 -5.69
N SER A 93 -18.88 9.56 -6.81
CA SER A 93 -19.39 8.18 -6.81
C SER A 93 -18.38 7.17 -6.25
N GLU A 94 -17.07 7.39 -6.43
CA GLU A 94 -16.03 6.52 -5.89
C GLU A 94 -15.96 6.60 -4.36
N LEU A 95 -16.21 7.77 -3.78
CA LEU A 95 -16.30 7.92 -2.32
C LEU A 95 -17.45 7.08 -1.73
N TRP A 96 -18.60 7.03 -2.43
CA TRP A 96 -19.73 6.20 -1.99
C TRP A 96 -19.42 4.72 -2.11
N THR A 97 -18.76 4.31 -3.20
CA THR A 97 -18.29 2.94 -3.37
C THR A 97 -17.31 2.56 -2.27
N LEU A 98 -16.31 3.39 -2.04
CA LEU A 98 -15.29 3.18 -1.01
C LEU A 98 -15.91 3.09 0.40
N LYS A 99 -16.84 3.99 0.75
CA LYS A 99 -17.61 3.93 2.00
C LYS A 99 -18.31 2.57 2.16
N ASN A 100 -18.95 2.06 1.10
CA ASN A 100 -19.66 0.78 1.15
C ASN A 100 -18.68 -0.39 1.34
N ILE A 101 -17.53 -0.35 0.68
CA ILE A 101 -16.47 -1.35 0.85
C ILE A 101 -15.98 -1.36 2.30
N TYR A 102 -15.61 -0.21 2.87
CA TYR A 102 -15.17 -0.13 4.27
C TYR A 102 -16.24 -0.59 5.24
N THR A 103 -17.50 -0.27 4.97
CA THR A 103 -18.63 -0.74 5.81
C THR A 103 -18.72 -2.28 5.78
N ASP A 104 -18.54 -2.90 4.62
CA ASP A 104 -18.57 -4.36 4.48
C ASP A 104 -17.35 -5.03 5.14
N ILE A 105 -16.15 -4.44 4.98
CA ILE A 105 -14.93 -4.88 5.68
C ILE A 105 -15.15 -4.92 7.19
N LEU A 106 -15.64 -3.84 7.79
CA LEU A 106 -15.89 -3.78 9.23
C LEU A 106 -16.89 -4.84 9.70
N LYS A 107 -17.94 -5.10 8.92
CA LYS A 107 -18.90 -6.17 9.20
C LYS A 107 -18.25 -7.57 9.08
N GLY A 108 -17.39 -7.76 8.08
CA GLY A 108 -16.66 -9.01 7.87
C GLY A 108 -15.69 -9.32 9.00
N LEU A 109 -14.93 -8.32 9.44
CA LEU A 109 -14.00 -8.44 10.57
C LEU A 109 -14.72 -8.76 11.88
N ASN A 110 -15.84 -8.10 12.16
CA ASN A 110 -16.62 -8.36 13.38
C ASN A 110 -17.15 -9.81 13.44
N LYS A 111 -17.48 -10.42 12.30
CA LYS A 111 -17.90 -11.83 12.24
C LYS A 111 -16.77 -12.81 12.47
N LYS A 112 -15.51 -12.44 12.13
CA LYS A 112 -14.34 -13.30 12.36
C LYS A 112 -13.83 -13.23 13.80
N LEU A 113 -14.17 -12.15 14.54
CA LEU A 113 -13.77 -11.94 15.93
C LEU A 113 -14.82 -12.45 16.95
N ALA A 114 -16.02 -12.73 16.50
CA ALA A 114 -17.11 -13.30 17.32
C ALA A 114 -17.10 -14.83 17.30
#